data_221c0bfe746088e4f50861c88cd48474
#
_entry.id   221c0bfe746088e4f50861c88cd48474
#
_cell.length_a   1.000
_cell.length_b   1.000
_cell.length_c   1.000
_cell.angle_alpha   90.00
_cell.angle_beta   90.00
_cell.angle_gamma   90.00
#
_symmetry.space_group_name_H-M   'P 1'
#
loop_
_entity.id
_entity.type
_entity.pdbx_description
1 polymer ?
#
loop_
_entity_poly.entity_id
_entity_poly.type
_entity_poly.pdbx_seq_one_letter_code
_entity_poly.pdbx_strand_id
1 'polypeptide(L)'
;RHILARHEQGAGFIAQGMARTEGKPAVCMACSGPGATNLVTAIADARLDSIPLVCITGQVPASMIGTDAFQEVDTYGISIPITKHNYLVRHIEELPQVMSDAFRIAQSGRPGPVWVDIPKDVQTAVFEIEAQPAVAEKAAAPAFSEESIRDAAAMINAAKRPVLYLGGGVINAPARVRELAEKAQLPTTMTLMALGMLPKAHPLSLGMLGMHGVRSTNYILQEADLLIVLGARFDDRAIGKTEQFCPNAKIIHVDIDRAELGKIKQPHVAIQGD
;
A
#
# COMPACT_ATOMS: atom_id res chain seq x y z
N ARG A 1 12.78 20.53 -7.16
CA ARG A 1 12.20 21.63 -6.38
C ARG A 1 11.95 21.15 -4.96
N HIS A 2 12.41 21.90 -3.93
CA HIS A 2 12.13 21.63 -2.53
C HIS A 2 10.92 22.46 -2.06
N ILE A 3 10.07 21.85 -1.24
CA ILE A 3 8.93 22.50 -0.61
C ILE A 3 9.19 22.43 0.90
N LEU A 4 9.37 23.58 1.54
CA LEU A 4 9.55 23.65 2.98
C LEU A 4 8.18 23.60 3.67
N ALA A 5 7.96 22.54 4.44
CA ALA A 5 6.79 22.43 5.32
C ALA A 5 7.11 23.02 6.70
N ARG A 6 6.07 23.51 7.40
CA ARG A 6 6.23 24.10 8.73
C ARG A 6 6.28 23.06 9.85
N HIS A 7 5.91 21.83 9.56
CA HIS A 7 5.93 20.69 10.46
C HIS A 7 6.21 19.41 9.65
N GLU A 8 7.04 18.52 10.16
CA GLU A 8 7.50 17.32 9.44
C GLU A 8 6.35 16.36 9.12
N GLN A 9 5.38 16.21 10.02
CA GLN A 9 4.18 15.42 9.72
C GLN A 9 3.43 15.97 8.50
N GLY A 10 3.34 17.30 8.37
CA GLY A 10 2.79 17.95 7.19
C GLY A 10 3.60 17.65 5.93
N ALA A 11 4.95 17.61 6.02
CA ALA A 11 5.81 17.20 4.91
C ALA A 11 5.52 15.77 4.46
N GLY A 12 5.36 14.83 5.40
CA GLY A 12 4.99 13.45 5.13
C GLY A 12 3.64 13.34 4.41
N PHE A 13 2.60 14.05 4.85
CA PHE A 13 1.29 14.05 4.19
C PHE A 13 1.31 14.75 2.82
N ILE A 14 2.11 15.80 2.64
CA ILE A 14 2.32 16.40 1.31
C ILE A 14 2.94 15.36 0.36
N ALA A 15 3.98 14.64 0.80
CA ALA A 15 4.60 13.59 0.01
C ALA A 15 3.61 12.46 -0.32
N GLN A 16 2.76 12.06 0.63
CA GLN A 16 1.68 11.10 0.34
C GLN A 16 0.72 11.61 -0.75
N GLY A 17 0.27 12.87 -0.66
CA GLY A 17 -0.58 13.48 -1.67
C GLY A 17 0.06 13.45 -3.06
N MET A 18 1.36 13.76 -3.14
CA MET A 18 2.12 13.69 -4.39
C MET A 18 2.19 12.26 -4.92
N ALA A 19 2.55 11.29 -4.07
CA ALA A 19 2.64 9.88 -4.48
C ALA A 19 1.29 9.33 -4.98
N ARG A 20 0.18 9.70 -4.34
CA ARG A 20 -1.17 9.31 -4.75
C ARG A 20 -1.55 9.86 -6.12
N THR A 21 -1.20 11.10 -6.41
CA THR A 21 -1.56 11.77 -7.66
C THR A 21 -0.67 11.39 -8.83
N GLU A 22 0.61 11.13 -8.57
CA GLU A 22 1.59 10.82 -9.61
C GLU A 22 1.76 9.30 -9.86
N GLY A 23 1.30 8.47 -8.92
CA GLY A 23 1.50 7.02 -8.97
C GLY A 23 2.98 6.59 -8.84
N LYS A 24 3.83 7.44 -8.25
CA LYS A 24 5.28 7.25 -8.10
C LYS A 24 5.71 7.51 -6.67
N PRO A 25 6.87 6.95 -6.23
CA PRO A 25 7.40 7.27 -4.91
C PRO A 25 7.69 8.77 -4.77
N ALA A 26 7.18 9.37 -3.69
CA ALA A 26 7.54 10.73 -3.30
C ALA A 26 8.52 10.71 -2.13
N VAL A 27 9.24 11.82 -1.93
CA VAL A 27 10.27 11.95 -0.92
C VAL A 27 9.84 12.96 0.14
N CYS A 28 10.03 12.62 1.41
CA CYS A 28 10.01 13.57 2.52
C CYS A 28 11.32 13.48 3.31
N MET A 29 11.74 14.61 3.87
CA MET A 29 13.00 14.71 4.60
C MET A 29 12.80 15.42 5.93
N ALA A 30 13.53 14.99 6.95
CA ALA A 30 13.54 15.64 8.26
C ALA A 30 14.92 15.53 8.91
N CYS A 31 15.17 16.35 9.94
CA CYS A 31 16.36 16.22 10.78
C CYS A 31 16.25 15.03 11.75
N SER A 32 17.30 14.79 12.53
CA SER A 32 17.36 13.77 13.57
C SER A 32 16.39 14.04 14.73
N GLY A 33 16.21 13.06 15.60
CA GLY A 33 15.45 13.17 16.84
C GLY A 33 14.00 13.59 16.62
N PRO A 34 13.59 14.78 17.13
CA PRO A 34 12.19 15.21 17.04
C PRO A 34 11.69 15.40 15.60
N GLY A 35 12.57 15.75 14.65
CA GLY A 35 12.20 15.83 13.24
C GLY A 35 11.83 14.47 12.68
N ALA A 36 12.62 13.44 12.96
CA ALA A 36 12.32 12.07 12.56
C ALA A 36 11.04 11.55 13.22
N THR A 37 10.87 11.73 14.55
CA THR A 37 9.69 11.24 15.26
C THR A 37 8.40 11.92 14.80
N ASN A 38 8.44 13.18 14.37
CA ASN A 38 7.30 13.88 13.82
C ASN A 38 6.78 13.29 12.48
N LEU A 39 7.60 12.50 11.77
CA LEU A 39 7.17 11.81 10.54
C LEU A 39 6.39 10.52 10.81
N VAL A 40 6.50 9.93 12.00
CA VAL A 40 5.98 8.59 12.34
C VAL A 40 4.51 8.42 11.94
N THR A 41 3.64 9.37 12.30
CA THR A 41 2.21 9.29 11.98
C THR A 41 1.96 9.22 10.46
N ALA A 42 2.62 10.08 9.70
CA ALA A 42 2.44 10.13 8.25
C ALA A 42 3.00 8.86 7.57
N ILE A 43 4.12 8.33 8.07
CA ILE A 43 4.71 7.10 7.52
C ILE A 43 3.85 5.87 7.87
N ALA A 44 3.33 5.79 9.10
CA ALA A 44 2.42 4.72 9.49
C ALA A 44 1.13 4.72 8.65
N ASP A 45 0.56 5.89 8.38
CA ASP A 45 -0.60 6.06 7.50
C ASP A 45 -0.28 5.63 6.06
N ALA A 46 0.86 6.06 5.51
CA ALA A 46 1.33 5.62 4.20
C ALA A 46 1.49 4.10 4.10
N ARG A 47 1.95 3.45 5.17
CA ARG A 47 2.10 1.98 5.23
C ARG A 47 0.75 1.28 5.16
N LEU A 48 -0.24 1.78 5.88
CA LEU A 48 -1.59 1.22 5.89
C LEU A 48 -2.28 1.40 4.54
N ASP A 49 -2.12 2.56 3.91
CA ASP A 49 -2.75 2.87 2.61
C ASP A 49 -1.92 2.43 1.40
N SER A 50 -0.79 1.74 1.63
CA SER A 50 0.07 1.24 0.55
C SER A 50 0.61 2.35 -0.35
N ILE A 51 1.02 3.48 0.24
CA ILE A 51 1.54 4.64 -0.49
C ILE A 51 3.07 4.56 -0.56
N PRO A 52 3.66 4.58 -1.76
CA PRO A 52 5.11 4.52 -1.91
C PRO A 52 5.74 5.85 -1.47
N LEU A 53 6.58 5.81 -0.43
CA LEU A 53 7.36 6.95 0.04
C LEU A 53 8.81 6.54 0.26
N VAL A 54 9.72 7.49 0.06
CA VAL A 54 11.10 7.41 0.55
C VAL A 54 11.26 8.52 1.59
N CYS A 55 11.39 8.13 2.85
CA CYS A 55 11.59 9.01 3.97
C CYS A 55 13.09 9.08 4.28
N ILE A 56 13.69 10.26 4.26
CA ILE A 56 15.11 10.48 4.54
C ILE A 56 15.23 11.30 5.81
N THR A 57 15.95 10.77 6.82
CA THR A 57 16.20 11.50 8.07
C THR A 57 17.68 11.61 8.34
N GLY A 58 18.04 12.68 9.05
CA GLY A 58 19.36 12.78 9.64
C GLY A 58 19.44 11.94 10.92
N GLN A 59 20.66 11.58 11.29
CA GLN A 59 21.00 10.95 12.57
C GLN A 59 22.25 11.63 13.16
N VAL A 60 22.45 11.48 14.46
CA VAL A 60 23.71 11.88 15.10
C VAL A 60 24.89 11.16 14.46
N PRO A 61 26.14 11.65 14.60
CA PRO A 61 27.31 10.92 14.09
C PRO A 61 27.32 9.47 14.55
N ALA A 62 27.78 8.56 13.70
CA ALA A 62 27.77 7.11 13.98
C ALA A 62 28.42 6.74 15.32
N SER A 63 29.47 7.47 15.73
CA SER A 63 30.17 7.29 17.03
C SER A 63 29.31 7.69 18.24
N MET A 64 28.25 8.44 18.06
CA MET A 64 27.37 8.93 19.13
C MET A 64 26.06 8.13 19.24
N ILE A 65 25.79 7.23 18.33
CA ILE A 65 24.60 6.38 18.37
C ILE A 65 24.67 5.44 19.59
N GLY A 66 23.62 5.44 20.42
CA GLY A 66 23.53 4.67 21.65
C GLY A 66 24.16 5.36 22.88
N THR A 67 24.43 6.68 22.79
CA THR A 67 25.02 7.45 23.92
C THR A 67 24.05 8.46 24.53
N ASP A 68 22.77 8.45 24.15
CA ASP A 68 21.78 9.46 24.53
C ASP A 68 22.18 10.87 24.13
N ALA A 69 22.81 11.01 22.96
CA ALA A 69 23.25 12.28 22.43
C ALA A 69 22.07 13.21 22.14
N PHE A 70 22.34 14.52 22.10
CA PHE A 70 21.31 15.51 21.77
C PHE A 70 20.63 15.22 20.43
N GLN A 71 19.30 15.10 20.45
CA GLN A 71 18.47 14.74 19.30
C GLN A 71 18.79 13.34 18.69
N GLU A 72 19.33 12.43 19.49
CA GLU A 72 19.39 11.02 19.14
C GLU A 72 18.03 10.34 19.40
N VAL A 73 17.60 9.53 18.47
CA VAL A 73 16.44 8.62 18.60
C VAL A 73 16.75 7.35 17.82
N ASP A 74 16.37 6.20 18.33
CA ASP A 74 16.40 4.94 17.59
C ASP A 74 15.35 4.94 16.48
N THR A 75 15.59 5.71 15.43
CA THR A 75 14.75 5.82 14.26
C THR A 75 14.60 4.48 13.55
N TYR A 76 15.67 3.66 13.55
CA TYR A 76 15.63 2.32 12.96
C TYR A 76 14.61 1.43 13.67
N GLY A 77 14.66 1.35 14.99
CA GLY A 77 13.70 0.55 15.78
C GLY A 77 12.26 1.03 15.63
N ILE A 78 12.03 2.36 15.71
CA ILE A 78 10.68 2.94 15.57
C ILE A 78 10.09 2.67 14.18
N SER A 79 10.89 2.69 13.14
CA SER A 79 10.42 2.57 11.75
C SER A 79 10.13 1.13 11.31
N ILE A 80 10.64 0.10 12.00
CA ILE A 80 10.41 -1.32 11.65
C ILE A 80 8.92 -1.65 11.43
N PRO A 81 7.99 -1.37 12.35
CA PRO A 81 6.59 -1.78 12.20
C PRO A 81 5.80 -0.92 11.21
N ILE A 82 6.27 0.25 10.85
CA ILE A 82 5.54 1.25 10.06
C ILE A 82 6.08 1.43 8.64
N THR A 83 7.09 0.67 8.24
CA THR A 83 7.70 0.74 6.89
C THR A 83 7.70 -0.61 6.20
N LYS A 84 7.95 -0.62 4.90
CA LYS A 84 8.28 -1.83 4.15
C LYS A 84 9.71 -2.28 4.43
N HIS A 85 10.59 -1.32 4.51
CA HIS A 85 12.00 -1.50 4.83
C HIS A 85 12.58 -0.21 5.40
N ASN A 86 13.65 -0.35 6.17
CA ASN A 86 14.39 0.78 6.72
C ASN A 86 15.88 0.51 6.67
N TYR A 87 16.65 1.60 6.59
CA TYR A 87 18.09 1.59 6.54
C TYR A 87 18.67 2.56 7.57
N LEU A 88 19.72 2.15 8.25
CA LEU A 88 20.67 3.03 8.91
C LEU A 88 21.97 2.94 8.11
N VAL A 89 22.31 4.00 7.37
CA VAL A 89 23.48 4.04 6.50
C VAL A 89 24.72 4.25 7.33
N ARG A 90 25.63 3.29 7.37
CA ARG A 90 26.82 3.35 8.22
C ARG A 90 28.06 3.88 7.48
N HIS A 91 28.11 3.67 6.18
CA HIS A 91 29.24 4.07 5.34
C HIS A 91 28.74 4.80 4.09
N ILE A 92 29.48 5.83 3.65
CA ILE A 92 29.07 6.66 2.49
C ILE A 92 28.99 5.82 1.20
N GLU A 93 29.80 4.79 1.08
CA GLU A 93 29.85 3.89 -0.08
C GLU A 93 28.54 3.12 -0.27
N GLU A 94 27.78 2.89 0.80
CA GLU A 94 26.48 2.21 0.75
C GLU A 94 25.37 3.11 0.19
N LEU A 95 25.50 4.43 0.38
CA LEU A 95 24.39 5.38 0.15
C LEU A 95 23.82 5.33 -1.27
N PRO A 96 24.62 5.27 -2.35
CA PRO A 96 24.06 5.19 -3.70
C PRO A 96 23.17 3.95 -3.92
N GLN A 97 23.61 2.78 -3.42
CA GLN A 97 22.85 1.55 -3.54
C GLN A 97 21.61 1.55 -2.65
N VAL A 98 21.74 2.02 -1.40
CA VAL A 98 20.61 2.16 -0.46
C VAL A 98 19.53 3.05 -1.05
N MET A 99 19.89 4.18 -1.65
CA MET A 99 18.92 5.07 -2.29
C MET A 99 18.21 4.39 -3.48
N SER A 100 18.98 3.71 -4.34
CA SER A 100 18.39 2.95 -5.45
C SER A 100 17.40 1.89 -4.94
N ASP A 101 17.79 1.12 -3.94
CA ASP A 101 16.95 0.09 -3.33
C ASP A 101 15.74 0.66 -2.62
N ALA A 102 15.85 1.79 -1.94
CA ALA A 102 14.73 2.46 -1.27
C ALA A 102 13.60 2.79 -2.25
N PHE A 103 13.93 3.37 -3.41
CA PHE A 103 12.94 3.65 -4.45
C PHE A 103 12.35 2.37 -5.06
N ARG A 104 13.18 1.38 -5.34
CA ARG A 104 12.73 0.07 -5.86
C ARG A 104 11.78 -0.63 -4.90
N ILE A 105 12.15 -0.71 -3.62
CA ILE A 105 11.36 -1.38 -2.58
C ILE A 105 10.03 -0.64 -2.36
N ALA A 106 10.05 0.70 -2.31
CA ALA A 106 8.84 1.50 -2.09
C ALA A 106 7.74 1.20 -3.10
N GLN A 107 8.07 0.92 -4.35
CA GLN A 107 7.11 0.70 -5.45
C GLN A 107 6.89 -0.76 -5.85
N SER A 108 7.72 -1.70 -5.37
CA SER A 108 7.63 -3.12 -5.74
C SER A 108 6.56 -3.85 -4.94
N GLY A 109 5.88 -4.84 -5.54
CA GLY A 109 4.81 -5.58 -4.88
C GLY A 109 3.74 -4.63 -4.34
N ARG A 110 3.23 -4.89 -3.14
CA ARG A 110 2.38 -3.90 -2.44
C ARG A 110 3.22 -2.67 -2.13
N PRO A 111 2.89 -1.48 -2.66
CA PRO A 111 3.65 -0.25 -2.39
C PRO A 111 3.65 0.12 -0.90
N GLY A 112 4.61 0.93 -0.50
CA GLY A 112 4.68 1.40 0.88
C GLY A 112 5.96 2.19 1.18
N PRO A 113 6.07 2.79 2.37
CA PRO A 113 7.18 3.65 2.73
C PRO A 113 8.46 2.85 3.02
N VAL A 114 9.59 3.46 2.65
CA VAL A 114 10.93 3.04 3.04
C VAL A 114 11.59 4.20 3.77
N TRP A 115 12.29 3.89 4.86
CA TRP A 115 12.97 4.89 5.68
C TRP A 115 14.49 4.74 5.56
N VAL A 116 15.17 5.85 5.29
CA VAL A 116 16.64 5.90 5.19
C VAL A 116 17.16 6.92 6.21
N ASP A 117 17.81 6.43 7.24
CA ASP A 117 18.41 7.24 8.31
C ASP A 117 19.91 7.40 8.06
N ILE A 118 20.38 8.65 7.96
CA ILE A 118 21.74 8.96 7.50
C ILE A 118 22.48 9.75 8.59
N PRO A 119 23.49 9.14 9.25
CA PRO A 119 24.34 9.81 10.23
C PRO A 119 25.06 11.02 9.66
N LYS A 120 25.32 12.03 10.53
CA LYS A 120 25.92 13.30 10.14
C LYS A 120 27.31 13.15 9.50
N ASP A 121 28.12 12.24 10.00
CA ASP A 121 29.44 11.95 9.45
C ASP A 121 29.35 11.37 8.04
N VAL A 122 28.39 10.50 7.77
CA VAL A 122 28.09 9.98 6.42
C VAL A 122 27.64 11.12 5.48
N GLN A 123 26.77 12.04 5.97
CA GLN A 123 26.31 13.19 5.16
C GLN A 123 27.42 14.15 4.77
N THR A 124 28.51 14.24 5.56
CA THR A 124 29.61 15.14 5.33
C THR A 124 30.84 14.48 4.71
N ALA A 125 30.82 13.15 4.58
CA ALA A 125 31.88 12.39 3.94
C ALA A 125 31.98 12.72 2.44
N VAL A 126 33.19 12.64 1.90
CA VAL A 126 33.48 12.79 0.48
C VAL A 126 33.73 11.40 -0.11
N PHE A 127 33.04 11.08 -1.18
CA PHE A 127 33.14 9.80 -1.85
C PHE A 127 33.17 9.98 -3.37
N GLU A 128 34.08 9.32 -4.05
CA GLU A 128 34.15 9.29 -5.51
C GLU A 128 33.27 8.15 -6.03
N ILE A 129 32.22 8.49 -6.76
CA ILE A 129 31.32 7.53 -7.34
C ILE A 129 31.88 7.10 -8.70
N GLU A 130 32.34 5.85 -8.81
CA GLU A 130 32.83 5.28 -10.07
C GLU A 130 31.73 5.09 -11.12
N ALA A 131 30.54 4.71 -10.68
CA ALA A 131 29.36 4.61 -11.52
C ALA A 131 28.08 4.88 -10.70
N GLN A 132 27.14 5.61 -11.29
CA GLN A 132 25.82 5.73 -10.66
C GLN A 132 25.11 4.37 -10.70
N PRO A 133 24.46 3.94 -9.60
CA PRO A 133 23.62 2.76 -9.62
C PRO A 133 22.59 2.89 -10.75
N ALA A 134 22.31 1.78 -11.43
CA ALA A 134 21.23 1.76 -12.40
C ALA A 134 19.92 2.19 -11.73
N VAL A 135 19.07 2.91 -12.46
CA VAL A 135 17.72 3.23 -11.99
C VAL A 135 17.01 1.91 -11.67
N ALA A 136 16.62 1.78 -10.42
CA ALA A 136 16.00 0.53 -9.97
C ALA A 136 14.63 0.35 -10.62
N GLU A 137 14.49 -0.68 -11.42
CA GLU A 137 13.21 -1.05 -12.04
C GLU A 137 12.26 -1.65 -10.99
N LYS A 138 10.96 -1.43 -11.17
CA LYS A 138 9.92 -2.10 -10.38
C LYS A 138 10.07 -3.62 -10.58
N ALA A 139 10.06 -4.39 -9.48
CA ALA A 139 10.07 -5.84 -9.58
C ALA A 139 8.86 -6.34 -10.38
N ALA A 140 9.05 -7.41 -11.13
CA ALA A 140 7.96 -8.05 -11.88
C ALA A 140 6.82 -8.46 -10.94
N ALA A 141 5.59 -8.36 -11.43
CA ALA A 141 4.42 -8.86 -10.70
C ALA A 141 4.53 -10.38 -10.47
N PRO A 142 3.98 -10.90 -9.36
CA PRO A 142 3.93 -12.34 -9.14
C PRO A 142 3.22 -13.06 -10.29
N ALA A 143 3.74 -14.23 -10.68
CA ALA A 143 3.05 -15.09 -11.64
C ALA A 143 1.81 -15.72 -10.97
N PHE A 144 0.69 -15.70 -11.65
CA PHE A 144 -0.55 -16.35 -11.21
C PHE A 144 -0.73 -17.73 -11.87
N SER A 145 -1.53 -18.58 -11.25
CA SER A 145 -1.90 -19.88 -11.80
C SER A 145 -3.09 -19.75 -12.76
N GLU A 146 -2.95 -20.24 -13.98
CA GLU A 146 -4.06 -20.31 -14.93
C GLU A 146 -5.20 -21.22 -14.45
N GLU A 147 -4.90 -22.24 -13.64
CA GLU A 147 -5.89 -23.09 -13.02
C GLU A 147 -6.78 -22.27 -12.06
N SER A 148 -6.17 -21.46 -11.20
CA SER A 148 -6.91 -20.55 -10.30
C SER A 148 -7.79 -19.56 -11.07
N ILE A 149 -7.37 -19.10 -12.23
CA ILE A 149 -8.19 -18.23 -13.11
C ILE A 149 -9.38 -19.01 -13.66
N ARG A 150 -9.19 -20.25 -14.11
CA ARG A 150 -10.28 -21.11 -14.60
C ARG A 150 -11.28 -21.42 -13.51
N ASP A 151 -10.82 -21.72 -12.30
CA ASP A 151 -11.69 -21.97 -11.13
C ASP A 151 -12.49 -20.73 -10.76
N ALA A 152 -11.84 -19.55 -10.73
CA ALA A 152 -12.52 -18.28 -10.49
C ALA A 152 -13.60 -18.01 -11.54
N ALA A 153 -13.31 -18.21 -12.82
CA ALA A 153 -14.26 -18.04 -13.91
C ALA A 153 -15.45 -19.02 -13.81
N ALA A 154 -15.18 -20.28 -13.46
CA ALA A 154 -16.25 -21.27 -13.23
C ALA A 154 -17.15 -20.86 -12.06
N MET A 155 -16.59 -20.36 -10.96
CA MET A 155 -17.37 -19.88 -9.82
C MET A 155 -18.21 -18.65 -10.18
N ILE A 156 -17.69 -17.70 -10.95
CA ILE A 156 -18.42 -16.51 -11.41
C ILE A 156 -19.59 -16.93 -12.28
N ASN A 157 -19.38 -17.83 -13.23
CA ASN A 157 -20.43 -18.30 -14.13
C ASN A 157 -21.54 -19.11 -13.42
N ALA A 158 -21.23 -19.76 -12.30
CA ALA A 158 -22.18 -20.55 -11.53
C ALA A 158 -22.96 -19.74 -10.48
N ALA A 159 -22.48 -18.57 -10.11
CA ALA A 159 -23.08 -17.74 -9.07
C ALA A 159 -24.42 -17.14 -9.52
N LYS A 160 -25.36 -17.03 -8.58
CA LYS A 160 -26.69 -16.44 -8.81
C LYS A 160 -26.77 -14.99 -8.32
N ARG A 161 -26.00 -14.66 -7.30
CA ARG A 161 -25.94 -13.33 -6.66
C ARG A 161 -24.49 -12.92 -6.42
N PRO A 162 -23.65 -12.86 -7.48
CA PRO A 162 -22.26 -12.45 -7.33
C PRO A 162 -22.17 -10.94 -7.03
N VAL A 163 -21.19 -10.55 -6.22
CA VAL A 163 -20.85 -9.15 -5.95
C VAL A 163 -19.36 -8.96 -6.15
N LEU A 164 -18.99 -7.92 -6.89
CA LEU A 164 -17.61 -7.49 -7.08
C LEU A 164 -17.26 -6.48 -5.99
N TYR A 165 -16.19 -6.75 -5.23
CA TYR A 165 -15.70 -5.92 -4.14
C TYR A 165 -14.30 -5.40 -4.48
N LEU A 166 -14.18 -4.09 -4.72
CA LEU A 166 -12.97 -3.43 -5.17
C LEU A 166 -12.26 -2.70 -4.03
N GLY A 167 -10.97 -2.91 -3.90
CA GLY A 167 -10.09 -2.17 -3.01
C GLY A 167 -9.09 -1.28 -3.75
N GLY A 168 -8.18 -0.64 -3.02
CA GLY A 168 -7.15 0.24 -3.57
C GLY A 168 -6.17 -0.44 -4.54
N GLY A 169 -6.05 -1.77 -4.47
CA GLY A 169 -5.15 -2.51 -5.36
C GLY A 169 -5.51 -2.46 -6.85
N VAL A 170 -6.74 -2.08 -7.20
CA VAL A 170 -7.18 -2.00 -8.61
C VAL A 170 -7.13 -0.58 -9.21
N ILE A 171 -6.62 0.40 -8.47
CA ILE A 171 -6.67 1.82 -8.85
C ILE A 171 -6.01 2.09 -10.22
N ASN A 172 -5.03 1.29 -10.61
CA ASN A 172 -4.30 1.43 -11.87
C ASN A 172 -4.93 0.64 -13.03
N ALA A 173 -6.04 -0.09 -12.80
CA ALA A 173 -6.68 -0.93 -13.80
C ALA A 173 -8.18 -0.61 -14.03
N PRO A 174 -8.61 0.67 -14.09
CA PRO A 174 -10.03 1.03 -14.12
C PRO A 174 -10.77 0.46 -15.33
N ALA A 175 -10.14 0.45 -16.51
CA ALA A 175 -10.75 -0.05 -17.74
C ALA A 175 -11.02 -1.58 -17.65
N ARG A 176 -10.07 -2.35 -17.12
CA ARG A 176 -10.20 -3.80 -16.98
C ARG A 176 -11.25 -4.19 -15.94
N VAL A 177 -11.31 -3.44 -14.85
CA VAL A 177 -12.32 -3.66 -13.82
C VAL A 177 -13.72 -3.38 -14.34
N ARG A 178 -13.93 -2.30 -15.11
CA ARG A 178 -15.21 -1.99 -15.75
C ARG A 178 -15.60 -3.06 -16.77
N GLU A 179 -14.67 -3.47 -17.63
CA GLU A 179 -14.89 -4.55 -18.59
C GLU A 179 -15.37 -5.83 -17.89
N LEU A 180 -14.73 -6.24 -16.80
CA LEU A 180 -15.14 -7.41 -16.02
C LEU A 180 -16.55 -7.21 -15.44
N ALA A 181 -16.81 -6.08 -14.80
CA ALA A 181 -18.10 -5.79 -14.18
C ALA A 181 -19.23 -5.80 -15.21
N GLU A 182 -19.03 -5.16 -16.37
CA GLU A 182 -20.02 -5.07 -17.43
C GLU A 182 -20.24 -6.41 -18.15
N LYS A 183 -19.15 -7.12 -18.49
CA LYS A 183 -19.21 -8.40 -19.20
C LYS A 183 -19.92 -9.49 -18.38
N ALA A 184 -19.64 -9.55 -17.08
CA ALA A 184 -20.24 -10.52 -16.19
C ALA A 184 -21.45 -9.97 -15.40
N GLN A 185 -21.90 -8.74 -15.70
CA GLN A 185 -23.05 -8.07 -15.05
C GLN A 185 -22.95 -8.08 -13.52
N LEU A 186 -21.79 -7.74 -12.97
CA LEU A 186 -21.48 -7.80 -11.54
C LEU A 186 -21.86 -6.50 -10.82
N PRO A 187 -22.84 -6.51 -9.91
CA PRO A 187 -23.03 -5.43 -8.95
C PRO A 187 -21.72 -5.20 -8.19
N THR A 188 -21.26 -3.95 -8.15
CA THR A 188 -19.90 -3.61 -7.72
C THR A 188 -19.91 -2.64 -6.56
N THR A 189 -19.27 -3.03 -5.45
CA THR A 189 -19.02 -2.17 -4.30
C THR A 189 -17.53 -1.83 -4.18
N MET A 190 -17.23 -0.73 -3.52
CA MET A 190 -15.90 -0.15 -3.48
C MET A 190 -15.52 0.25 -2.04
N THR A 191 -14.25 0.05 -1.67
CA THR A 191 -13.69 0.72 -0.50
C THR A 191 -13.53 2.22 -0.77
N LEU A 192 -13.24 3.00 0.28
CA LEU A 192 -12.90 4.42 0.13
C LEU A 192 -11.80 4.65 -0.92
N MET A 193 -10.76 3.79 -0.92
CA MET A 193 -9.62 3.90 -1.83
C MET A 193 -9.95 3.55 -3.28
N ALA A 194 -11.02 2.80 -3.52
CA ALA A 194 -11.45 2.40 -4.87
C ALA A 194 -12.62 3.24 -5.41
N LEU A 195 -13.11 4.22 -4.65
CA LEU A 195 -14.18 5.10 -5.12
C LEU A 195 -13.82 5.77 -6.45
N GLY A 196 -14.73 5.71 -7.41
CA GLY A 196 -14.52 6.24 -8.76
C GLY A 196 -14.11 5.18 -9.78
N MET A 197 -13.78 3.96 -9.39
CA MET A 197 -13.52 2.85 -10.33
C MET A 197 -14.73 2.60 -11.24
N LEU A 198 -15.93 2.58 -10.66
CA LEU A 198 -17.17 2.74 -11.40
C LEU A 198 -17.80 4.11 -11.09
N PRO A 199 -18.26 4.87 -12.08
CA PRO A 199 -18.98 6.11 -11.84
C PRO A 199 -20.22 5.88 -10.97
N LYS A 200 -20.58 6.85 -10.12
CA LYS A 200 -21.75 6.76 -9.25
C LYS A 200 -23.05 6.47 -10.01
N ALA A 201 -23.18 7.00 -11.21
CA ALA A 201 -24.36 6.81 -12.09
C ALA A 201 -24.34 5.49 -12.87
N HIS A 202 -23.28 4.68 -12.75
CA HIS A 202 -23.21 3.40 -13.44
C HIS A 202 -24.23 2.41 -12.86
N PRO A 203 -25.01 1.69 -13.68
CA PRO A 203 -26.11 0.84 -13.20
C PRO A 203 -25.65 -0.30 -12.27
N LEU A 204 -24.40 -0.75 -12.41
CA LEU A 204 -23.80 -1.77 -11.55
C LEU A 204 -23.12 -1.19 -10.30
N SER A 205 -23.05 0.13 -10.14
CA SER A 205 -22.37 0.75 -9.00
C SER A 205 -23.25 0.74 -7.75
N LEU A 206 -22.85 -0.01 -6.74
CA LEU A 206 -23.47 -0.04 -5.41
C LEU A 206 -22.90 1.04 -4.47
N GLY A 207 -21.84 1.76 -4.90
CA GLY A 207 -21.14 2.72 -4.03
C GLY A 207 -20.26 2.04 -2.99
N MET A 208 -20.04 2.72 -1.85
CA MET A 208 -19.15 2.25 -0.78
C MET A 208 -19.87 1.29 0.16
N LEU A 209 -19.14 0.28 0.63
CA LEU A 209 -19.58 -0.68 1.65
C LEU A 209 -19.10 -0.24 3.06
N GLY A 210 -19.55 -0.98 4.06
CA GLY A 210 -19.06 -0.90 5.44
C GLY A 210 -19.76 0.17 6.28
N MET A 211 -19.08 0.59 7.36
CA MET A 211 -19.62 1.50 8.38
C MET A 211 -20.09 2.84 7.80
N HIS A 212 -19.34 3.36 6.82
CA HIS A 212 -19.64 4.63 6.15
C HIS A 212 -20.30 4.43 4.77
N GLY A 213 -20.65 3.19 4.46
CA GLY A 213 -21.26 2.81 3.19
C GLY A 213 -22.77 3.01 3.13
N VAL A 214 -23.33 2.75 1.96
CA VAL A 214 -24.77 2.82 1.73
C VAL A 214 -25.45 1.60 2.36
N ARG A 215 -26.54 1.82 3.08
CA ARG A 215 -27.26 0.75 3.78
C ARG A 215 -27.71 -0.38 2.83
N SER A 216 -28.24 -0.03 1.66
CA SER A 216 -28.64 -1.01 0.66
C SER A 216 -27.47 -1.87 0.17
N THR A 217 -26.28 -1.29 0.00
CA THR A 217 -25.07 -2.03 -0.38
C THR A 217 -24.72 -3.09 0.66
N ASN A 218 -24.77 -2.74 1.95
CA ASN A 218 -24.51 -3.69 3.02
C ASN A 218 -25.52 -4.83 3.07
N TYR A 219 -26.80 -4.59 2.76
CA TYR A 219 -27.80 -5.66 2.65
C TYR A 219 -27.55 -6.56 1.43
N ILE A 220 -27.22 -6.00 0.27
CA ILE A 220 -26.90 -6.78 -0.94
C ILE A 220 -25.71 -7.71 -0.67
N LEU A 221 -24.68 -7.23 0.02
CA LEU A 221 -23.52 -8.03 0.39
C LEU A 221 -23.91 -9.23 1.29
N GLN A 222 -24.83 -9.05 2.24
CA GLN A 222 -25.28 -10.15 3.10
C GLN A 222 -26.02 -11.26 2.36
N GLU A 223 -26.66 -10.92 1.22
CA GLU A 223 -27.38 -11.88 0.39
C GLU A 223 -26.51 -12.50 -0.73
N ALA A 224 -25.29 -12.04 -0.90
CA ALA A 224 -24.39 -12.56 -1.94
C ALA A 224 -24.06 -14.04 -1.72
N ASP A 225 -24.02 -14.80 -2.82
CA ASP A 225 -23.55 -16.20 -2.84
C ASP A 225 -22.09 -16.30 -3.31
N LEU A 226 -21.58 -15.26 -3.95
CA LEU A 226 -20.18 -15.13 -4.35
C LEU A 226 -19.68 -13.69 -4.13
N LEU A 227 -18.55 -13.56 -3.47
CA LEU A 227 -17.82 -12.31 -3.34
C LEU A 227 -16.50 -12.39 -4.12
N ILE A 228 -16.34 -11.51 -5.11
CA ILE A 228 -15.14 -11.40 -5.92
C ILE A 228 -14.36 -10.19 -5.41
N VAL A 229 -13.26 -10.43 -4.71
CA VAL A 229 -12.48 -9.40 -4.02
C VAL A 229 -11.20 -9.11 -4.78
N LEU A 230 -11.07 -7.90 -5.27
CA LEU A 230 -9.89 -7.46 -6.04
C LEU A 230 -9.17 -6.34 -5.30
N GLY A 231 -7.95 -6.62 -4.83
CA GLY A 231 -7.09 -5.65 -4.17
C GLY A 231 -7.67 -5.00 -2.92
N ALA A 232 -8.45 -5.76 -2.12
CA ALA A 232 -9.05 -5.30 -0.88
C ALA A 232 -8.70 -6.26 0.27
N ARG A 233 -8.45 -5.71 1.47
CA ARG A 233 -7.88 -6.43 2.62
C ARG A 233 -8.89 -6.88 3.67
N PHE A 234 -10.17 -6.67 3.46
CA PHE A 234 -11.21 -6.95 4.46
C PHE A 234 -10.99 -6.19 5.78
N ASP A 235 -10.69 -4.88 5.71
CA ASP A 235 -10.49 -4.09 6.92
C ASP A 235 -11.79 -3.97 7.74
N ASP A 236 -11.65 -3.74 9.06
CA ASP A 236 -12.74 -3.74 10.02
C ASP A 236 -13.81 -2.68 9.74
N ARG A 237 -13.46 -1.54 9.14
CA ARG A 237 -14.41 -0.48 8.76
C ARG A 237 -15.27 -0.87 7.57
N ALA A 238 -14.73 -1.74 6.71
CA ALA A 238 -15.46 -2.26 5.55
C ALA A 238 -16.36 -3.45 5.91
N ILE A 239 -15.88 -4.38 6.73
CA ILE A 239 -16.60 -5.65 6.96
C ILE A 239 -17.28 -5.75 8.32
N GLY A 240 -16.88 -4.95 9.32
CA GLY A 240 -17.37 -5.08 10.68
C GLY A 240 -16.97 -6.43 11.32
N LYS A 241 -17.92 -7.13 11.89
CA LYS A 241 -17.68 -8.46 12.48
C LYS A 241 -17.44 -9.50 11.39
N THR A 242 -16.24 -10.07 11.38
CA THR A 242 -15.77 -11.00 10.33
C THR A 242 -16.70 -12.18 10.12
N GLU A 243 -17.26 -12.75 11.20
CA GLU A 243 -18.14 -13.93 11.13
C GLU A 243 -19.50 -13.60 10.49
N GLN A 244 -19.94 -12.36 10.63
CA GLN A 244 -21.22 -11.89 10.13
C GLN A 244 -21.16 -11.31 8.72
N PHE A 245 -19.96 -11.04 8.20
CA PHE A 245 -19.79 -10.45 6.88
C PHE A 245 -19.91 -11.52 5.79
N CYS A 246 -20.94 -11.42 4.94
CA CYS A 246 -21.22 -12.33 3.84
C CYS A 246 -21.09 -13.82 4.25
N PRO A 247 -21.85 -14.30 5.25
CA PRO A 247 -21.62 -15.61 5.87
C PRO A 247 -21.87 -16.78 4.91
N ASN A 248 -22.68 -16.57 3.87
CA ASN A 248 -23.06 -17.60 2.90
C ASN A 248 -22.30 -17.48 1.57
N ALA A 249 -21.48 -16.45 1.39
CA ALA A 249 -20.78 -16.22 0.15
C ALA A 249 -19.51 -17.08 0.03
N LYS A 250 -19.32 -17.70 -1.13
CA LYS A 250 -17.98 -18.14 -1.54
C LYS A 250 -17.13 -16.91 -1.82
N ILE A 251 -15.80 -17.05 -1.73
CA ILE A 251 -14.88 -15.94 -1.88
C ILE A 251 -13.80 -16.27 -2.90
N ILE A 252 -13.67 -15.43 -3.91
CA ILE A 252 -12.48 -15.31 -4.76
C ILE A 252 -11.72 -14.09 -4.24
N HIS A 253 -10.43 -14.24 -3.90
CA HIS A 253 -9.61 -13.12 -3.42
C HIS A 253 -8.36 -12.99 -4.27
N VAL A 254 -8.21 -11.83 -4.89
CA VAL A 254 -7.04 -11.46 -5.70
C VAL A 254 -6.31 -10.32 -5.00
N ASP A 255 -5.05 -10.52 -4.68
CA ASP A 255 -4.18 -9.50 -4.08
C ASP A 255 -2.72 -9.72 -4.50
N ILE A 256 -1.97 -8.62 -4.63
CA ILE A 256 -0.53 -8.69 -4.90
C ILE A 256 0.25 -9.18 -3.68
N ASP A 257 -0.25 -8.89 -2.48
CA ASP A 257 0.35 -9.27 -1.20
C ASP A 257 -0.18 -10.62 -0.72
N ARG A 258 0.65 -11.65 -0.84
CA ARG A 258 0.31 -13.00 -0.37
C ARG A 258 -0.11 -13.02 1.10
N ALA A 259 0.42 -12.12 1.95
CA ALA A 259 0.09 -12.07 3.36
C ALA A 259 -1.35 -11.62 3.65
N GLU A 260 -2.01 -10.97 2.69
CA GLU A 260 -3.42 -10.58 2.83
C GLU A 260 -4.39 -11.71 2.43
N LEU A 261 -3.92 -12.68 1.62
CA LEU A 261 -4.74 -13.81 1.17
C LEU A 261 -5.01 -14.78 2.34
N GLY A 262 -6.27 -14.87 2.76
CA GLY A 262 -6.69 -15.74 3.87
C GLY A 262 -6.44 -15.18 5.28
N LYS A 263 -5.93 -13.97 5.42
CA LYS A 263 -5.63 -13.34 6.71
C LYS A 263 -6.89 -13.09 7.56
N ILE A 264 -7.94 -12.58 6.96
CA ILE A 264 -9.20 -12.22 7.64
C ILE A 264 -10.34 -13.17 7.23
N LYS A 265 -10.52 -13.39 5.93
CA LYS A 265 -11.53 -14.32 5.38
C LYS A 265 -10.81 -15.35 4.53
N GLN A 266 -11.14 -16.62 4.73
CA GLN A 266 -10.57 -17.71 3.94
C GLN A 266 -11.19 -17.71 2.54
N PRO A 267 -10.42 -17.53 1.48
CA PRO A 267 -10.91 -17.61 0.12
C PRO A 267 -11.09 -19.06 -0.33
N HIS A 268 -12.07 -19.29 -1.19
CA HIS A 268 -12.25 -20.55 -1.90
C HIS A 268 -11.28 -20.63 -3.10
N VAL A 269 -11.02 -19.48 -3.72
CA VAL A 269 -9.96 -19.33 -4.73
C VAL A 269 -9.12 -18.12 -4.34
N ALA A 270 -7.83 -18.34 -4.14
CA ALA A 270 -6.83 -17.31 -3.86
C ALA A 270 -5.92 -17.12 -5.08
N ILE A 271 -5.77 -15.87 -5.53
CA ILE A 271 -4.91 -15.53 -6.66
C ILE A 271 -3.96 -14.44 -6.22
N GLN A 272 -2.66 -14.77 -6.17
CA GLN A 272 -1.64 -13.75 -6.01
C GLN A 272 -1.31 -13.15 -7.37
N GLY A 273 -1.53 -11.84 -7.54
CA GLY A 273 -1.29 -11.17 -8.82
C GLY A 273 -1.53 -9.67 -8.74
N ASP A 274 -1.14 -8.95 -9.79
CA ASP A 274 -1.28 -7.50 -9.96
C ASP A 274 -2.26 -7.19 -11.11
#